data_ee5085383202f129a45124a88f557739
#
_entry.id   ee5085383202f129a45124a88f557739
#
_cell.length_a   1.000
_cell.length_b   1.000
_cell.length_c   1.000
_cell.angle_alpha   90.00
_cell.angle_beta   90.00
_cell.angle_gamma   90.00
#
_symmetry.space_group_name_H-M   'P 1'
#
loop_
_entity.id
_entity.type
_entity.pdbx_description
1 polymer ?
#
loop_
_entity_poly.entity_id
_entity_poly.type
_entity_poly.pdbx_seq_one_letter_code
_entity_poly.pdbx_strand_id
1 'polypeptide(L)'
;MPELARRGFVEGRNLQLETRFGEPNAIPALARDLDRAHPDVIVAVSNSVVHAVASAAPGVAIVASYFGSDPVAEGMAQSLARPGGRITGIAMLAEALDAKRLDILHETFPTMRRVAVLSGRPPRNEASIEAMRATAQRLGVELTVIEADSPREYAPAFERMRAARAEALVVISAPDFNRDAAILAQAAAAAGLPAICEWRDMAERGCLLSYGPIKEQLMRRVAAYVVQILRGTPPGELPIETPTHFESVVNKKTAASLGVVLPPVTLIRADEVIE
;
A
#
# COMPACT_ATOMS: atom_id res chain seq x y z
N MET A 1 15.93 -8.12 -4.83
CA MET A 1 17.13 -8.94 -5.11
C MET A 1 18.27 -8.16 -5.76
N PRO A 2 18.10 -7.37 -6.84
CA PRO A 2 19.24 -6.66 -7.47
C PRO A 2 20.01 -5.76 -6.52
N GLU A 3 19.31 -5.10 -5.57
CA GLU A 3 19.96 -4.17 -4.63
C GLU A 3 20.81 -4.89 -3.57
N LEU A 4 20.38 -6.05 -3.06
CA LEU A 4 21.19 -6.87 -2.15
C LEU A 4 22.46 -7.37 -2.84
N ALA A 5 22.35 -7.81 -4.10
CA ALA A 5 23.49 -8.25 -4.90
C ALA A 5 24.50 -7.12 -5.13
N ARG A 6 24.05 -5.89 -5.47
CA ARG A 6 24.91 -4.70 -5.58
C ARG A 6 25.67 -4.37 -4.29
N ARG A 7 25.08 -4.74 -3.14
CA ARG A 7 25.67 -4.53 -1.80
C ARG A 7 26.48 -5.71 -1.29
N GLY A 8 26.71 -6.74 -2.15
CA GLY A 8 27.55 -7.88 -1.88
C GLY A 8 26.85 -9.10 -1.30
N PHE A 9 25.52 -9.10 -1.21
CA PHE A 9 24.72 -10.24 -0.75
C PHE A 9 24.07 -10.94 -1.95
N VAL A 10 24.59 -12.11 -2.31
CA VAL A 10 24.19 -12.86 -3.50
C VAL A 10 23.56 -14.18 -3.09
N GLU A 11 22.34 -14.41 -3.54
CA GLU A 11 21.60 -15.66 -3.29
C GLU A 11 22.38 -16.88 -3.81
N GLY A 12 22.40 -17.94 -3.01
CA GLY A 12 23.17 -19.16 -3.30
C GLY A 12 24.68 -19.08 -3.04
N ARG A 13 25.22 -17.87 -2.71
CA ARG A 13 26.63 -17.68 -2.37
C ARG A 13 26.84 -17.34 -0.90
N ASN A 14 26.22 -16.27 -0.42
CA ASN A 14 26.32 -15.76 0.94
C ASN A 14 24.98 -15.17 1.44
N LEU A 15 23.89 -15.47 0.75
CA LEU A 15 22.53 -15.14 1.10
C LEU A 15 21.64 -16.33 0.80
N GLN A 16 20.84 -16.74 1.78
CA GLN A 16 19.73 -17.66 1.62
C GLN A 16 18.44 -16.88 1.82
N LEU A 17 17.48 -17.06 0.91
CA LEU A 17 16.17 -16.43 0.98
C LEU A 17 15.10 -17.48 1.25
N GLU A 18 14.35 -17.21 2.30
CA GLU A 18 13.15 -17.96 2.64
C GLU A 18 11.92 -17.06 2.49
N THR A 19 10.95 -17.50 1.73
CA THR A 19 9.74 -16.70 1.49
C THR A 19 8.50 -17.47 1.91
N ARG A 20 7.56 -16.77 2.53
CA ARG A 20 6.25 -17.32 2.89
C ARG A 20 5.17 -16.38 2.43
N PHE A 21 4.15 -16.93 1.78
CA PHE A 21 2.96 -16.21 1.33
C PHE A 21 1.72 -16.94 1.81
N GLY A 22 0.69 -16.22 2.18
CA GLY A 22 -0.58 -16.80 2.60
C GLY A 22 -1.63 -15.77 2.90
N GLU A 23 -2.85 -16.25 3.11
CA GLU A 23 -3.98 -15.45 3.52
C GLU A 23 -3.78 -14.90 4.94
N PRO A 24 -4.48 -13.81 5.33
CA PRO A 24 -4.28 -13.14 6.63
C PRO A 24 -4.36 -14.09 7.84
N ASN A 25 -5.26 -15.08 7.81
CA ASN A 25 -5.41 -16.07 8.87
C ASN A 25 -4.24 -17.05 8.99
N ALA A 26 -3.44 -17.22 7.95
CA ALA A 26 -2.26 -18.09 7.95
C ALA A 26 -1.00 -17.39 8.46
N ILE A 27 -0.98 -16.05 8.54
CA ILE A 27 0.21 -15.25 8.88
C ILE A 27 0.87 -15.71 10.19
N PRO A 28 0.16 -15.96 11.30
CA PRO A 28 0.80 -16.41 12.54
C PRO A 28 1.50 -17.76 12.42
N ALA A 29 0.97 -18.67 11.60
CA ALA A 29 1.61 -19.98 11.36
C ALA A 29 2.86 -19.82 10.47
N LEU A 30 2.78 -19.00 9.43
CA LEU A 30 3.88 -18.69 8.53
C LEU A 30 5.03 -17.98 9.25
N ALA A 31 4.72 -17.09 10.19
CA ALA A 31 5.71 -16.40 11.01
C ALA A 31 6.50 -17.41 11.90
N ARG A 32 5.79 -18.37 12.53
CA ARG A 32 6.44 -19.44 13.30
C ARG A 32 7.27 -20.38 12.42
N ASP A 33 6.86 -20.61 11.19
CA ASP A 33 7.63 -21.43 10.25
C ASP A 33 8.90 -20.72 9.81
N LEU A 34 8.86 -19.41 9.58
CA LEU A 34 10.05 -18.60 9.33
C LEU A 34 11.00 -18.58 10.52
N ASP A 35 10.51 -18.47 11.75
CA ASP A 35 11.34 -18.49 12.96
C ASP A 35 12.15 -19.79 13.08
N ARG A 36 11.54 -20.94 12.71
CA ARG A 36 12.23 -22.24 12.70
C ARG A 36 13.38 -22.33 11.69
N ALA A 37 13.38 -21.50 10.67
CA ALA A 37 14.48 -21.40 9.72
C ALA A 37 15.66 -20.58 10.28
N HIS A 38 15.55 -20.02 11.49
CA HIS A 38 16.55 -19.20 12.17
C HIS A 38 17.12 -18.08 11.30
N PRO A 39 16.29 -17.21 10.71
CA PRO A 39 16.76 -16.13 9.86
C PRO A 39 17.47 -15.05 10.68
N ASP A 40 18.49 -14.42 10.09
CA ASP A 40 19.18 -13.25 10.68
C ASP A 40 18.26 -12.01 10.68
N VAL A 41 17.39 -11.89 9.67
CA VAL A 41 16.46 -10.77 9.54
C VAL A 41 15.20 -11.20 8.77
N ILE A 42 14.03 -10.73 9.21
CA ILE A 42 12.77 -10.95 8.52
C ILE A 42 12.28 -9.63 7.93
N VAL A 43 11.96 -9.63 6.64
CA VAL A 43 11.27 -8.51 5.99
C VAL A 43 9.77 -8.80 6.04
N ALA A 44 9.01 -7.92 6.70
CA ALA A 44 7.56 -8.04 6.89
C ALA A 44 6.80 -6.94 6.15
N VAL A 45 5.66 -7.29 5.55
CA VAL A 45 4.81 -6.35 4.80
C VAL A 45 3.57 -6.05 5.65
N SER A 46 3.31 -4.78 5.96
CA SER A 46 2.18 -4.29 6.77
C SER A 46 2.31 -4.50 8.29
N ASN A 47 1.56 -3.68 9.05
CA ASN A 47 1.54 -3.73 10.51
C ASN A 47 1.13 -5.10 11.05
N SER A 48 0.08 -5.71 10.49
CA SER A 48 -0.41 -7.02 10.96
C SER A 48 0.62 -8.13 10.82
N VAL A 49 1.39 -8.12 9.72
CA VAL A 49 2.48 -9.09 9.51
C VAL A 49 3.65 -8.80 10.46
N VAL A 50 4.01 -7.53 10.67
CA VAL A 50 5.04 -7.15 11.65
C VAL A 50 4.66 -7.61 13.06
N HIS A 51 3.42 -7.39 13.49
CA HIS A 51 2.93 -7.88 14.79
C HIS A 51 3.00 -9.39 14.92
N ALA A 52 2.57 -10.13 13.89
CA ALA A 52 2.61 -11.58 13.91
C ALA A 52 4.05 -12.12 13.98
N VAL A 53 4.96 -11.56 13.18
CA VAL A 53 6.39 -11.91 13.21
C VAL A 53 7.02 -11.51 14.55
N ALA A 54 6.68 -10.33 15.05
CA ALA A 54 7.18 -9.87 16.34
C ALA A 54 6.78 -10.80 17.49
N SER A 55 5.58 -11.36 17.44
CA SER A 55 5.10 -12.31 18.45
C SER A 55 5.70 -13.71 18.27
N ALA A 56 5.89 -14.16 17.03
CA ALA A 56 6.33 -15.53 16.74
C ALA A 56 7.85 -15.71 16.81
N ALA A 57 8.63 -14.67 16.48
CA ALA A 57 10.08 -14.69 16.38
C ALA A 57 10.72 -13.61 17.28
N PRO A 58 10.69 -13.75 18.63
CA PRO A 58 11.07 -12.70 19.58
C PRO A 58 12.54 -12.29 19.54
N GLY A 59 13.43 -13.13 18.98
CA GLY A 59 14.87 -12.86 18.87
C GLY A 59 15.32 -12.28 17.54
N VAL A 60 14.46 -12.21 16.52
CA VAL A 60 14.85 -11.88 15.15
C VAL A 60 14.67 -10.38 14.86
N ALA A 61 15.61 -9.80 14.13
CA ALA A 61 15.50 -8.45 13.59
C ALA A 61 14.39 -8.36 12.54
N ILE A 62 13.59 -7.31 12.57
CA ILE A 62 12.47 -7.12 11.64
C ILE A 62 12.64 -5.81 10.88
N VAL A 63 12.57 -5.89 9.56
CA VAL A 63 12.47 -4.72 8.68
C VAL A 63 11.06 -4.69 8.08
N ALA A 64 10.24 -3.74 8.51
CA ALA A 64 8.96 -3.51 7.85
C ALA A 64 9.21 -2.91 6.46
N SER A 65 8.77 -3.58 5.40
CA SER A 65 8.85 -3.02 4.06
C SER A 65 8.00 -1.75 3.94
N TYR A 66 6.90 -1.71 4.67
CA TYR A 66 6.17 -0.50 5.05
C TYR A 66 5.23 -0.76 6.23
N PHE A 67 5.02 0.27 7.04
CA PHE A 67 3.91 0.38 7.99
C PHE A 67 2.80 1.20 7.32
N GLY A 68 1.58 0.72 7.35
CA GLY A 68 0.41 1.47 6.85
C GLY A 68 -0.05 2.54 7.84
N SER A 69 0.03 2.25 9.14
CA SER A 69 -0.28 3.13 10.26
C SER A 69 0.97 3.48 11.08
N ASP A 70 0.83 4.40 12.05
CA ASP A 70 1.94 4.88 12.89
C ASP A 70 2.49 3.75 13.80
N PRO A 71 3.73 3.28 13.58
CA PRO A 71 4.33 2.23 14.39
C PRO A 71 4.63 2.66 15.83
N VAL A 72 4.70 3.96 16.12
CA VAL A 72 4.90 4.47 17.48
C VAL A 72 3.58 4.40 18.25
N ALA A 73 2.49 4.84 17.64
CA ALA A 73 1.16 4.74 18.23
C ALA A 73 0.74 3.28 18.50
N GLU A 74 1.19 2.34 17.65
CA GLU A 74 0.94 0.89 17.84
C GLU A 74 1.94 0.20 18.80
N GLY A 75 2.86 0.95 19.41
CA GLY A 75 3.82 0.41 20.38
C GLY A 75 4.94 -0.46 19.77
N MET A 76 5.12 -0.43 18.44
CA MET A 76 6.18 -1.17 17.76
C MET A 76 7.54 -0.48 17.80
N ALA A 77 7.55 0.82 18.06
CA ALA A 77 8.75 1.64 18.16
C ALA A 77 8.60 2.73 19.23
N GLN A 78 9.72 3.12 19.85
CA GLN A 78 9.74 4.23 20.83
C GLN A 78 9.60 5.60 20.13
N SER A 79 10.22 5.75 18.97
CA SER A 79 10.09 6.90 18.08
C SER A 79 10.52 6.50 16.67
N LEU A 80 10.16 7.30 15.66
CA LEU A 80 10.62 7.07 14.29
C LEU A 80 12.14 7.25 14.16
N ALA A 81 12.73 8.23 14.85
CA ALA A 81 14.16 8.52 14.78
C ALA A 81 15.01 7.45 15.48
N ARG A 82 14.52 6.87 16.57
CA ARG A 82 15.17 5.80 17.34
C ARG A 82 14.12 4.78 17.77
N PRO A 83 13.91 3.73 16.97
CA PRO A 83 12.90 2.71 17.28
C PRO A 83 13.15 1.98 18.62
N GLY A 84 14.42 1.80 19.02
CA GLY A 84 14.81 1.32 20.35
C GLY A 84 14.64 -0.17 20.59
N GLY A 85 14.15 -0.91 19.61
CA GLY A 85 13.92 -2.35 19.69
C GLY A 85 14.58 -3.12 18.54
N ARG A 86 13.90 -4.15 18.10
CA ARG A 86 14.35 -5.02 16.99
C ARG A 86 13.58 -4.79 15.68
N ILE A 87 12.76 -3.76 15.62
CA ILE A 87 11.90 -3.42 14.48
C ILE A 87 12.36 -2.07 13.92
N THR A 88 12.55 -2.00 12.61
CA THR A 88 12.75 -0.79 11.83
C THR A 88 12.00 -0.92 10.50
N GLY A 89 12.08 0.07 9.62
CA GLY A 89 11.46 0.00 8.29
C GLY A 89 11.01 1.33 7.73
N ILE A 90 9.94 1.30 6.94
CA ILE A 90 9.37 2.46 6.26
C ILE A 90 7.95 2.71 6.78
N ALA A 91 7.64 3.92 7.23
CA ALA A 91 6.29 4.34 7.61
C ALA A 91 5.63 5.07 6.44
N MET A 92 4.58 4.47 5.87
CA MET A 92 3.88 5.00 4.69
C MET A 92 2.93 6.14 5.02
N LEU A 93 2.41 6.19 6.25
CA LEU A 93 1.34 7.13 6.65
C LEU A 93 0.17 7.09 5.65
N ALA A 94 -0.37 5.89 5.46
CA ALA A 94 -1.34 5.58 4.42
C ALA A 94 -2.60 6.47 4.50
N GLU A 95 -3.01 6.86 5.71
CA GLU A 95 -4.15 7.74 5.95
C GLU A 95 -4.05 9.09 5.22
N ALA A 96 -2.88 9.72 5.25
CA ALA A 96 -2.66 10.98 4.55
C ALA A 96 -2.63 10.79 3.01
N LEU A 97 -2.09 9.66 2.54
CA LEU A 97 -2.02 9.35 1.12
C LEU A 97 -3.39 8.98 0.54
N ASP A 98 -4.22 8.22 1.28
CA ASP A 98 -5.57 7.88 0.86
C ASP A 98 -6.45 9.13 0.78
N ALA A 99 -6.35 10.03 1.75
CA ALA A 99 -7.02 11.33 1.72
C ALA A 99 -6.56 12.18 0.51
N LYS A 100 -5.25 12.18 0.20
CA LYS A 100 -4.69 12.89 -0.96
C LYS A 100 -5.16 12.29 -2.29
N ARG A 101 -5.36 10.96 -2.37
CA ARG A 101 -5.97 10.34 -3.56
C ARG A 101 -7.38 10.83 -3.82
N LEU A 102 -8.19 11.00 -2.76
CA LEU A 102 -9.52 11.60 -2.90
C LEU A 102 -9.46 13.04 -3.42
N ASP A 103 -8.50 13.86 -2.94
CA ASP A 103 -8.28 15.20 -3.48
C ASP A 103 -7.93 15.16 -4.97
N ILE A 104 -6.98 14.32 -5.39
CA ILE A 104 -6.58 14.17 -6.80
C ILE A 104 -7.76 13.72 -7.67
N LEU A 105 -8.55 12.77 -7.19
CA LEU A 105 -9.72 12.29 -7.90
C LEU A 105 -10.76 13.41 -8.08
N HIS A 106 -10.99 14.22 -7.04
CA HIS A 106 -11.89 15.39 -7.12
C HIS A 106 -11.32 16.52 -7.99
N GLU A 107 -10.01 16.78 -7.96
CA GLU A 107 -9.36 17.73 -8.89
C GLU A 107 -9.53 17.29 -10.35
N THR A 108 -9.50 15.97 -10.60
CA THR A 108 -9.72 15.41 -11.95
C THR A 108 -11.18 15.45 -12.37
N PHE A 109 -12.12 15.22 -11.45
CA PHE A 109 -13.56 15.19 -11.70
C PHE A 109 -14.32 16.12 -10.73
N PRO A 110 -14.28 17.45 -10.93
CA PRO A 110 -14.80 18.43 -9.95
C PRO A 110 -16.32 18.38 -9.74
N THR A 111 -17.04 17.76 -10.68
CA THR A 111 -18.50 17.65 -10.62
C THR A 111 -18.98 16.41 -9.88
N MET A 112 -18.09 15.46 -9.57
CA MET A 112 -18.48 14.25 -8.85
C MET A 112 -18.95 14.59 -7.43
N ARG A 113 -19.94 13.86 -6.97
CA ARG A 113 -20.55 14.05 -5.65
C ARG A 113 -20.58 12.77 -4.81
N ARG A 114 -20.50 11.61 -5.42
CA ARG A 114 -20.57 10.31 -4.75
C ARG A 114 -19.36 9.46 -5.09
N VAL A 115 -18.55 9.17 -4.10
CA VAL A 115 -17.33 8.38 -4.26
C VAL A 115 -17.45 7.10 -3.44
N ALA A 116 -17.22 5.97 -4.08
CA ALA A 116 -17.02 4.71 -3.38
C ALA A 116 -15.57 4.61 -2.87
N VAL A 117 -15.40 4.01 -1.71
CA VAL A 117 -14.11 3.64 -1.15
C VAL A 117 -14.10 2.13 -0.97
N LEU A 118 -13.22 1.44 -1.68
CA LEU A 118 -12.99 0.02 -1.45
C LEU A 118 -11.99 -0.16 -0.32
N SER A 119 -12.40 -0.82 0.76
CA SER A 119 -11.61 -1.05 1.97
C SER A 119 -11.67 -2.50 2.42
N GLY A 120 -10.70 -2.94 3.23
CA GLY A 120 -10.84 -4.15 4.02
C GLY A 120 -11.79 -3.93 5.19
N ARG A 121 -12.26 -5.05 5.81
CA ARG A 121 -13.14 -4.95 6.99
C ARG A 121 -12.44 -4.37 8.22
N PRO A 122 -13.16 -3.66 9.08
CA PRO A 122 -12.63 -3.17 10.34
C PRO A 122 -11.94 -4.27 11.19
N PRO A 123 -10.91 -3.92 11.96
CA PRO A 123 -10.36 -2.57 12.17
C PRO A 123 -9.38 -2.10 11.07
N ARG A 124 -9.32 -2.77 9.93
CA ARG A 124 -8.41 -2.40 8.84
C ARG A 124 -8.78 -1.03 8.26
N ASN A 125 -7.76 -0.20 8.02
CA ASN A 125 -7.87 1.08 7.34
C ASN A 125 -8.78 2.14 8.04
N GLU A 126 -9.15 1.99 9.31
CA GLU A 126 -10.03 2.93 10.01
C GLU A 126 -9.48 4.36 9.99
N ALA A 127 -8.18 4.56 10.26
CA ALA A 127 -7.54 5.86 10.22
C ALA A 127 -7.60 6.50 8.82
N SER A 128 -7.38 5.71 7.77
CA SER A 128 -7.51 6.16 6.38
C SER A 128 -8.95 6.57 6.05
N ILE A 129 -9.93 5.76 6.47
CA ILE A 129 -11.36 6.06 6.24
C ILE A 129 -11.74 7.37 6.94
N GLU A 130 -11.28 7.58 8.19
CA GLU A 130 -11.56 8.81 8.91
C GLU A 130 -10.93 10.05 8.26
N ALA A 131 -9.67 9.95 7.86
CA ALA A 131 -9.00 11.02 7.10
C ALA A 131 -9.71 11.35 5.78
N MET A 132 -10.20 10.31 5.08
CA MET A 132 -10.97 10.48 3.85
C MET A 132 -12.35 11.11 4.11
N ARG A 133 -13.03 10.77 5.22
CA ARG A 133 -14.31 11.43 5.60
C ARG A 133 -14.13 12.92 5.85
N ALA A 134 -13.07 13.31 6.57
CA ALA A 134 -12.75 14.73 6.78
C ALA A 134 -12.47 15.45 5.45
N THR A 135 -11.74 14.82 4.54
CA THR A 135 -11.49 15.35 3.20
C THR A 135 -12.78 15.46 2.38
N ALA A 136 -13.62 14.43 2.38
CA ALA A 136 -14.90 14.42 1.66
C ALA A 136 -15.84 15.53 2.15
N GLN A 137 -15.92 15.75 3.46
CA GLN A 137 -16.70 16.85 4.03
C GLN A 137 -16.23 18.22 3.50
N ARG A 138 -14.92 18.44 3.44
CA ARG A 138 -14.31 19.65 2.88
C ARG A 138 -14.61 19.84 1.39
N LEU A 139 -14.65 18.75 0.63
CA LEU A 139 -14.91 18.74 -0.82
C LEU A 139 -16.41 18.75 -1.17
N GLY A 140 -17.30 18.56 -0.21
CA GLY A 140 -18.75 18.40 -0.47
C GLY A 140 -19.09 17.10 -1.21
N VAL A 141 -18.36 16.02 -0.94
CA VAL A 141 -18.48 14.71 -1.56
C VAL A 141 -19.05 13.71 -0.53
N GLU A 142 -19.99 12.88 -0.95
CA GLU A 142 -20.52 11.76 -0.18
C GLU A 142 -19.62 10.54 -0.38
N LEU A 143 -19.16 9.93 0.73
CA LEU A 143 -18.39 8.70 0.71
C LEU A 143 -19.25 7.49 1.07
N THR A 144 -19.19 6.46 0.23
CA THR A 144 -19.75 5.14 0.53
C THR A 144 -18.59 4.15 0.70
N VAL A 145 -18.33 3.72 1.93
CA VAL A 145 -17.30 2.71 2.22
C VAL A 145 -17.87 1.33 1.92
N ILE A 146 -17.20 0.58 1.07
CA ILE A 146 -17.56 -0.78 0.66
C ILE A 146 -16.42 -1.71 1.06
N GLU A 147 -16.73 -2.72 1.86
CA GLU A 147 -15.76 -3.66 2.39
C GLU A 147 -15.67 -4.91 1.53
N ALA A 148 -14.43 -5.35 1.25
CA ALA A 148 -14.13 -6.64 0.64
C ALA A 148 -12.70 -7.07 1.01
N ASP A 149 -12.52 -8.32 1.42
CA ASP A 149 -11.23 -8.89 1.84
C ASP A 149 -10.70 -9.96 0.88
N SER A 150 -11.44 -10.29 -0.16
CA SER A 150 -11.06 -11.35 -1.11
C SER A 150 -11.65 -11.13 -2.50
N PRO A 151 -11.04 -11.71 -3.56
CA PRO A 151 -11.55 -11.61 -4.92
C PRO A 151 -13.00 -12.08 -5.11
N ARG A 152 -13.47 -13.01 -4.28
CA ARG A 152 -14.86 -13.52 -4.33
C ARG A 152 -15.87 -12.46 -3.93
N GLU A 153 -15.44 -11.45 -3.17
CA GLU A 153 -16.29 -10.37 -2.68
C GLU A 153 -16.29 -9.14 -3.58
N TYR A 154 -15.35 -9.05 -4.55
CA TYR A 154 -15.25 -7.88 -5.41
C TYR A 154 -16.50 -7.68 -6.27
N ALA A 155 -17.01 -8.70 -6.94
CA ALA A 155 -18.22 -8.56 -7.75
C ALA A 155 -19.42 -8.06 -6.93
N PRO A 156 -19.78 -8.63 -5.76
CA PRO A 156 -20.79 -8.07 -4.88
C PRO A 156 -20.48 -6.63 -4.39
N ALA A 157 -19.20 -6.31 -4.17
CA ALA A 157 -18.79 -4.96 -3.77
C ALA A 157 -19.10 -3.94 -4.87
N PHE A 158 -18.77 -4.23 -6.12
CA PHE A 158 -19.08 -3.37 -7.27
C PHE A 158 -20.57 -3.22 -7.52
N GLU A 159 -21.39 -4.25 -7.26
CA GLU A 159 -22.85 -4.10 -7.29
C GLU A 159 -23.36 -3.12 -6.21
N ARG A 160 -22.78 -3.16 -5.01
CA ARG A 160 -23.11 -2.18 -3.95
C ARG A 160 -22.68 -0.76 -4.34
N MET A 161 -21.53 -0.58 -5.00
CA MET A 161 -21.09 0.72 -5.52
C MET A 161 -22.07 1.28 -6.55
N ARG A 162 -22.56 0.40 -7.44
CA ARG A 162 -23.59 0.76 -8.44
C ARG A 162 -24.91 1.15 -7.78
N ALA A 163 -25.38 0.39 -6.79
CA ALA A 163 -26.57 0.69 -6.02
C ALA A 163 -26.46 2.04 -5.28
N ALA A 164 -25.28 2.37 -4.77
CA ALA A 164 -24.94 3.67 -4.18
C ALA A 164 -24.79 4.79 -5.21
N ARG A 165 -24.90 4.50 -6.51
CA ARG A 165 -24.69 5.45 -7.61
C ARG A 165 -23.33 6.14 -7.52
N ALA A 166 -22.30 5.41 -7.14
CA ALA A 166 -20.94 5.93 -7.11
C ALA A 166 -20.53 6.43 -8.50
N GLU A 167 -19.84 7.55 -8.53
CA GLU A 167 -19.35 8.21 -9.75
C GLU A 167 -17.86 7.99 -9.96
N ALA A 168 -17.15 7.61 -8.87
CA ALA A 168 -15.74 7.30 -8.88
C ALA A 168 -15.39 6.35 -7.74
N LEU A 169 -14.18 5.79 -7.78
CA LEU A 169 -13.67 4.81 -6.81
C LEU A 169 -12.30 5.21 -6.28
N VAL A 170 -12.13 5.20 -4.98
CA VAL A 170 -10.82 5.14 -4.34
C VAL A 170 -10.57 3.72 -3.85
N VAL A 171 -9.49 3.10 -4.33
CA VAL A 171 -8.98 1.84 -3.78
C VAL A 171 -7.98 2.20 -2.70
N ILE A 172 -8.32 1.90 -1.45
CA ILE A 172 -7.50 2.25 -0.29
C ILE A 172 -6.19 1.44 -0.26
N SER A 173 -5.18 1.96 0.41
CA SER A 173 -3.89 1.27 0.53
C SER A 173 -4.02 -0.06 1.26
N ALA A 174 -3.82 -1.17 0.55
CA ALA A 174 -3.78 -2.51 1.13
C ALA A 174 -2.99 -3.49 0.25
N PRO A 175 -2.18 -4.40 0.84
CA PRO A 175 -1.41 -5.39 0.07
C PRO A 175 -2.28 -6.27 -0.81
N ASP A 176 -3.47 -6.65 -0.33
CA ASP A 176 -4.41 -7.51 -1.05
C ASP A 176 -4.90 -6.84 -2.33
N PHE A 177 -5.27 -5.55 -2.26
CA PHE A 177 -5.73 -4.79 -3.42
C PHE A 177 -4.61 -4.56 -4.44
N ASN A 178 -3.36 -4.41 -3.99
CA ASN A 178 -2.23 -4.35 -4.92
C ASN A 178 -2.01 -5.70 -5.63
N ARG A 179 -2.08 -6.82 -4.89
CA ARG A 179 -2.01 -8.16 -5.50
C ARG A 179 -3.10 -8.35 -6.56
N ASP A 180 -4.32 -7.94 -6.25
CA ASP A 180 -5.52 -8.17 -7.05
C ASP A 180 -5.82 -7.01 -8.02
N ALA A 181 -4.87 -6.11 -8.25
CA ALA A 181 -5.04 -4.87 -9.01
C ALA A 181 -5.68 -5.07 -10.39
N ALA A 182 -5.29 -6.12 -11.13
CA ALA A 182 -5.87 -6.39 -12.45
C ALA A 182 -7.36 -6.76 -12.37
N ILE A 183 -7.76 -7.53 -11.36
CA ILE A 183 -9.15 -7.93 -11.13
C ILE A 183 -9.98 -6.69 -10.77
N LEU A 184 -9.45 -5.85 -9.88
CA LEU A 184 -10.12 -4.61 -9.44
C LEU A 184 -10.25 -3.61 -10.59
N ALA A 185 -9.20 -3.43 -11.40
CA ALA A 185 -9.23 -2.54 -12.57
C ALA A 185 -10.26 -3.00 -13.60
N GLN A 186 -10.33 -4.31 -13.88
CA GLN A 186 -11.34 -4.87 -14.78
C GLN A 186 -12.76 -4.66 -14.24
N ALA A 187 -12.98 -4.89 -12.94
CA ALA A 187 -14.27 -4.68 -12.31
C ALA A 187 -14.70 -3.18 -12.31
N ALA A 188 -13.75 -2.27 -12.05
CA ALA A 188 -13.98 -0.83 -12.11
C ALA A 188 -14.35 -0.40 -13.54
N ALA A 189 -13.63 -0.88 -14.55
CA ALA A 189 -13.93 -0.60 -15.96
C ALA A 189 -15.32 -1.13 -16.37
N ALA A 190 -15.67 -2.36 -15.97
CA ALA A 190 -16.99 -2.94 -16.24
C ALA A 190 -18.12 -2.19 -15.53
N ALA A 191 -17.85 -1.57 -14.39
CA ALA A 191 -18.79 -0.73 -13.66
C ALA A 191 -18.83 0.73 -14.17
N GLY A 192 -17.97 1.12 -15.11
CA GLY A 192 -17.85 2.49 -15.60
C GLY A 192 -17.29 3.46 -14.55
N LEU A 193 -16.55 2.97 -13.56
CA LEU A 193 -16.03 3.76 -12.44
C LEU A 193 -14.58 4.18 -12.69
N PRO A 194 -14.29 5.47 -12.89
CA PRO A 194 -12.93 5.98 -12.83
C PRO A 194 -12.36 5.74 -11.43
N ALA A 195 -11.22 5.05 -11.36
CA ALA A 195 -10.62 4.64 -10.11
C ALA A 195 -9.24 5.27 -9.90
N ILE A 196 -8.92 5.62 -8.65
CA ILE A 196 -7.58 5.96 -8.21
C ILE A 196 -7.06 4.92 -7.24
N CYS A 197 -5.80 4.52 -7.44
CA CYS A 197 -5.12 3.47 -6.70
C CYS A 197 -3.80 3.98 -6.11
N GLU A 198 -3.11 3.11 -5.33
CA GLU A 198 -1.89 3.49 -4.63
C GLU A 198 -0.66 3.51 -5.53
N TRP A 199 -0.43 2.44 -6.29
CA TRP A 199 0.84 2.19 -6.94
C TRP A 199 0.78 2.37 -8.46
N ARG A 200 1.92 2.79 -9.05
CA ARG A 200 2.13 2.84 -10.50
C ARG A 200 1.71 1.53 -11.19
N ASP A 201 2.14 0.38 -10.67
CA ASP A 201 1.84 -0.91 -11.26
C ASP A 201 0.35 -1.25 -11.24
N MET A 202 -0.45 -0.63 -10.37
CA MET A 202 -1.91 -0.71 -10.44
C MET A 202 -2.48 0.10 -11.61
N ALA A 203 -1.90 1.27 -11.91
CA ALA A 203 -2.27 2.04 -13.11
C ALA A 203 -1.87 1.30 -14.39
N GLU A 204 -0.70 0.67 -14.44
CA GLU A 204 -0.27 -0.19 -15.56
C GLU A 204 -1.23 -1.35 -15.80
N ARG A 205 -1.87 -1.88 -14.75
CA ARG A 205 -2.88 -2.95 -14.81
C ARG A 205 -4.30 -2.46 -15.07
N GLY A 206 -4.50 -1.16 -15.30
CA GLY A 206 -5.77 -0.59 -15.73
C GLY A 206 -6.49 0.31 -14.74
N CYS A 207 -5.93 0.64 -13.56
CA CYS A 207 -6.46 1.73 -12.75
C CYS A 207 -6.28 3.06 -13.52
N LEU A 208 -7.28 3.94 -13.48
CA LEU A 208 -7.24 5.19 -14.25
C LEU A 208 -6.13 6.13 -13.77
N LEU A 209 -6.02 6.27 -12.47
CA LEU A 209 -5.05 7.12 -11.79
C LEU A 209 -4.31 6.32 -10.72
N SER A 210 -3.07 6.65 -10.47
CA SER A 210 -2.41 6.26 -9.23
C SER A 210 -1.64 7.42 -8.62
N TYR A 211 -1.54 7.40 -7.29
CA TYR A 211 -0.71 8.30 -6.53
C TYR A 211 -0.13 7.59 -5.33
N GLY A 212 1.16 7.52 -5.24
CA GLY A 212 1.88 6.88 -4.13
C GLY A 212 3.38 7.07 -4.19
N PRO A 213 4.12 6.54 -3.21
CA PRO A 213 5.57 6.59 -3.23
C PRO A 213 6.16 5.76 -4.37
N ILE A 214 7.34 6.13 -4.81
CA ILE A 214 8.09 5.37 -5.82
C ILE A 214 8.55 4.04 -5.20
N LYS A 215 7.85 2.96 -5.55
CA LYS A 215 8.01 1.62 -4.98
C LYS A 215 9.45 1.09 -5.02
N GLU A 216 10.14 1.36 -6.13
CA GLU A 216 11.54 0.96 -6.27
C GLU A 216 12.47 1.63 -5.26
N GLN A 217 12.24 2.91 -4.94
CA GLN A 217 13.04 3.63 -3.96
C GLN A 217 12.82 3.05 -2.56
N LEU A 218 11.57 2.71 -2.22
CA LEU A 218 11.25 2.03 -0.96
C LEU A 218 11.97 0.69 -0.86
N MET A 219 11.89 -0.14 -1.90
CA MET A 219 12.54 -1.45 -1.89
C MET A 219 14.07 -1.36 -1.81
N ARG A 220 14.68 -0.34 -2.44
CA ARG A 220 16.12 -0.06 -2.28
C ARG A 220 16.46 0.31 -0.84
N ARG A 221 15.58 1.08 -0.18
CA ARG A 221 15.79 1.48 1.22
C ARG A 221 15.64 0.30 2.17
N VAL A 222 14.61 -0.52 1.98
CA VAL A 222 14.43 -1.78 2.72
C VAL A 222 15.67 -2.69 2.58
N ALA A 223 16.17 -2.86 1.36
CA ALA A 223 17.39 -3.64 1.13
C ALA A 223 18.63 -3.03 1.83
N ALA A 224 18.71 -1.70 1.90
CA ALA A 224 19.78 -1.02 2.65
C ALA A 224 19.71 -1.34 4.15
N TYR A 225 18.52 -1.33 4.75
CA TYR A 225 18.34 -1.71 6.16
C TYR A 225 18.71 -3.18 6.41
N VAL A 226 18.25 -4.10 5.56
CA VAL A 226 18.63 -5.51 5.64
C VAL A 226 20.14 -5.66 5.64
N VAL A 227 20.86 -4.99 4.73
CA VAL A 227 22.32 -5.05 4.65
C VAL A 227 23.00 -4.48 5.90
N GLN A 228 22.48 -3.37 6.46
CA GLN A 228 23.04 -2.80 7.68
C GLN A 228 22.89 -3.76 8.88
N ILE A 229 21.73 -4.39 9.00
CA ILE A 229 21.45 -5.38 10.05
C ILE A 229 22.35 -6.61 9.88
N LEU A 230 22.48 -7.16 8.67
CA LEU A 230 23.37 -8.28 8.38
C LEU A 230 24.85 -7.96 8.63
N ARG A 231 25.23 -6.67 8.66
CA ARG A 231 26.57 -6.17 9.03
C ARG A 231 26.72 -5.85 10.52
N GLY A 232 25.68 -6.11 11.32
CA GLY A 232 25.70 -5.98 12.77
C GLY A 232 25.12 -4.68 13.33
N THR A 233 24.52 -3.80 12.51
CA THR A 233 23.83 -2.61 13.03
C THR A 233 22.53 -3.03 13.72
N PRO A 234 22.29 -2.66 14.99
CA PRO A 234 21.04 -2.97 15.68
C PRO A 234 19.85 -2.28 15.00
N PRO A 235 18.73 -2.99 14.76
CA PRO A 235 17.55 -2.37 14.12
C PRO A 235 17.03 -1.15 14.87
N GLY A 236 17.12 -1.15 16.21
CA GLY A 236 16.66 -0.03 17.04
C GLY A 236 17.45 1.27 16.90
N GLU A 237 18.63 1.23 16.26
CA GLU A 237 19.44 2.41 15.91
C GLU A 237 19.14 2.92 14.48
N LEU A 238 18.45 2.12 13.67
CA LEU A 238 18.08 2.48 12.32
C LEU A 238 16.72 3.19 12.34
N PRO A 239 16.63 4.47 11.89
CA PRO A 239 15.39 5.22 11.95
C PRO A 239 14.31 4.56 11.07
N ILE A 240 13.07 4.63 11.52
CA ILE A 240 11.92 4.36 10.65
C ILE A 240 11.71 5.58 9.78
N GLU A 241 11.89 5.43 8.47
CA GLU A 241 11.82 6.54 7.52
C GLU A 241 10.44 6.64 6.87
N THR A 242 10.08 7.85 6.46
CA THR A 242 8.90 8.09 5.61
C THR A 242 9.34 8.30 4.16
N PRO A 243 8.52 7.91 3.18
CA PRO A 243 8.77 8.24 1.78
C PRO A 243 8.86 9.76 1.58
N THR A 244 9.79 10.20 0.74
CA THR A 244 9.97 11.62 0.39
C THR A 244 9.69 11.90 -1.08
N HIS A 245 9.55 10.85 -1.88
CA HIS A 245 9.29 10.96 -3.31
C HIS A 245 8.03 10.17 -3.67
N PHE A 246 7.13 10.85 -4.34
CA PHE A 246 5.84 10.31 -4.77
C PHE A 246 5.74 10.45 -6.28
N GLU A 247 4.93 9.59 -6.88
CA GLU A 247 4.63 9.64 -8.31
C GLU A 247 3.12 9.61 -8.55
N SER A 248 2.70 10.37 -9.54
CA SER A 248 1.33 10.41 -10.06
C SER A 248 1.33 9.83 -11.48
N VAL A 249 0.53 8.79 -11.70
CA VAL A 249 0.44 8.13 -13.01
C VAL A 249 -1.00 8.21 -13.52
N VAL A 250 -1.14 8.50 -14.81
CA VAL A 250 -2.42 8.58 -15.52
C VAL A 250 -2.44 7.54 -16.64
N ASN A 251 -3.49 6.71 -16.69
CA ASN A 251 -3.68 5.73 -17.75
C ASN A 251 -4.71 6.23 -18.78
N LYS A 252 -4.22 6.72 -19.93
CA LYS A 252 -5.08 7.21 -21.03
C LYS A 252 -5.85 6.09 -21.73
N LYS A 253 -5.32 4.86 -21.75
CA LYS A 253 -6.07 3.72 -22.29
C LYS A 253 -7.32 3.45 -21.48
N THR A 254 -7.19 3.51 -20.15
CA THR A 254 -8.34 3.36 -19.24
C THR A 254 -9.30 4.53 -19.38
N ALA A 255 -8.80 5.78 -19.51
CA ALA A 255 -9.67 6.93 -19.76
C ALA A 255 -10.49 6.76 -21.04
N ALA A 256 -9.85 6.33 -22.14
CA ALA A 256 -10.53 6.08 -23.40
C ALA A 256 -11.58 4.96 -23.29
N SER A 257 -11.27 3.86 -22.59
CA SER A 257 -12.21 2.74 -22.38
C SER A 257 -13.42 3.13 -21.53
N LEU A 258 -13.25 4.05 -20.59
CA LEU A 258 -14.33 4.59 -19.76
C LEU A 258 -15.11 5.73 -20.46
N GLY A 259 -14.63 6.22 -21.59
CA GLY A 259 -15.22 7.38 -22.26
C GLY A 259 -15.08 8.69 -21.47
N VAL A 260 -14.11 8.79 -20.57
CA VAL A 260 -13.88 9.97 -19.74
C VAL A 260 -12.83 10.90 -20.37
N VAL A 261 -13.11 12.20 -20.31
CA VAL A 261 -12.18 13.22 -20.75
C VAL A 261 -11.38 13.72 -19.53
N LEU A 262 -10.07 13.58 -19.61
CA LEU A 262 -9.17 14.04 -18.55
C LEU A 262 -8.87 15.55 -18.74
N PRO A 263 -8.94 16.35 -17.66
CA PRO A 263 -8.54 17.76 -17.72
C PRO A 263 -7.05 17.87 -18.09
N PRO A 264 -6.65 18.88 -18.90
CA PRO A 264 -5.26 19.09 -19.25
C PRO A 264 -4.33 19.22 -18.03
N VAL A 265 -4.82 19.83 -16.96
CA VAL A 265 -4.07 19.98 -15.69
C VAL A 265 -3.71 18.63 -15.06
N THR A 266 -4.58 17.64 -15.16
CA THR A 266 -4.31 16.26 -14.64
C THR A 266 -3.17 15.63 -15.43
N LEU A 267 -3.13 15.79 -16.75
CA LEU A 267 -2.07 15.27 -17.59
C LEU A 267 -0.72 15.99 -17.37
N ILE A 268 -0.75 17.32 -17.19
CA ILE A 268 0.46 18.12 -16.96
C ILE A 268 1.10 17.82 -15.60
N ARG A 269 0.28 17.52 -14.58
CA ARG A 269 0.75 17.20 -13.22
C ARG A 269 1.19 15.76 -13.04
N ALA A 270 0.85 14.89 -13.98
CA ALA A 270 1.28 13.49 -13.93
C ALA A 270 2.79 13.38 -14.19
N ASP A 271 3.47 12.60 -13.36
CA ASP A 271 4.87 12.23 -13.57
C ASP A 271 4.99 11.25 -14.75
N GLU A 272 3.95 10.48 -15.02
CA GLU A 272 3.86 9.57 -16.15
C GLU A 272 2.44 9.48 -16.72
N VAL A 273 2.36 9.36 -18.04
CA VAL A 273 1.13 9.12 -18.79
C VAL A 273 1.29 7.84 -19.59
N ILE A 274 0.47 6.82 -19.29
CA ILE A 274 0.41 5.56 -20.02
C ILE A 274 -0.48 5.76 -21.26
N GLU A 275 0.14 5.66 -22.43
CA GLU A 275 -0.48 5.84 -23.74
C GLU A 275 -1.11 4.52 -24.25
#